data_110505e94adc089640df1414578caa39
#
_entry.id   110505e94adc089640df1414578caa39
#
_cell.length_a   1.000
_cell.length_b   1.000
_cell.length_c   1.000
_cell.angle_alpha   90.00
_cell.angle_beta   90.00
_cell.angle_gamma   90.00
#
_symmetry.space_group_name_H-M   'P 1'
#
loop_
_entity.id
_entity.type
_entity.pdbx_description
1 polymer ?
#
loop_
_entity_poly.entity_id
_entity_poly.type
_entity_poly.pdbx_seq_one_letter_code
_entity_poly.pdbx_strand_id
1 'polypeptide(L)'
;MESPGKQVTNRDVAERLAFMSRLLEVAGSDRYRIGAYERAARQVERLPLPVAGLDEEELTRVPGIGVKIAGQIREIAATGSFRELNDLQTAVPGSLVELLDVAGVGPRTLRVLWKRLGVRTVEDLAQAVEGHRIRALPGFGVKKEEMIKRGIRQLRRKSDRMTRQQAEAVLASARALLPRGGYAVAGSYRRGSSTVGRIEIVAIGDRSTFLHRPGTAADGVAGESAEETVLFVNDAELNIRFTDPERCGTALLCATGSRGFLDRLGAVAQKQGYRLDRNGLADSATGKLQTFESEEEVFAFLGMATIPPELRENRGEVELALQHALPDLVDLHEIRGDLHAHTTSSDGRQSLEDVAEAGDARGYEYIAVTDHSSRMSPDALAKQRVEIERVNRRHVCQLLAGSEVEIKSDGKLGYSNKVLADLDLVIASVHTGFSQDQDTLTRRVLTAMENDHVDIIGHPTGRLLSRRPPYAIDLVRVVAHAAETGTALEINASPHRLDLEDIYIWHAKKKGVKLAAGTDAHRIGEFSNMRYGVMLARRGWCTASDIINTLSLSGLLEWRS
;
A
#
# COMPACT_ATOMS: atom_id res chain seq x y z
N MET A 1 32.40 -14.44 16.88
CA MET A 1 32.10 -13.15 16.25
C MET A 1 30.59 -13.05 16.26
N GLU A 2 30.06 -12.21 17.15
CA GLU A 2 28.61 -12.00 17.33
C GLU A 2 28.05 -11.37 16.08
N SER A 3 26.90 -11.89 15.65
CA SER A 3 26.11 -11.33 14.55
C SER A 3 25.76 -9.86 14.85
N PRO A 4 25.92 -8.90 13.92
CA PRO A 4 25.48 -7.54 14.15
C PRO A 4 23.95 -7.55 14.28
N GLY A 5 23.47 -7.23 15.49
CA GLY A 5 22.06 -7.17 15.83
C GLY A 5 21.33 -6.16 14.94
N LYS A 6 20.08 -6.45 14.61
CA LYS A 6 19.16 -5.56 13.88
C LYS A 6 19.22 -4.16 14.50
N GLN A 7 19.68 -3.17 13.75
CA GLN A 7 19.80 -1.80 14.24
C GLN A 7 18.40 -1.26 14.55
N VAL A 8 18.13 -0.97 15.82
CA VAL A 8 16.85 -0.50 16.30
C VAL A 8 16.61 0.92 15.76
N THR A 9 15.51 1.12 15.04
CA THR A 9 15.15 2.41 14.44
C THR A 9 14.38 3.30 15.44
N ASN A 10 14.29 4.61 15.14
CA ASN A 10 13.44 5.53 15.91
C ASN A 10 11.98 5.04 15.99
N ARG A 11 11.49 4.43 14.93
CA ARG A 11 10.16 3.86 14.88
C ARG A 11 10.01 2.68 15.84
N ASP A 12 10.96 1.76 15.86
CA ASP A 12 10.94 0.62 16.79
C ASP A 12 10.91 1.11 18.25
N VAL A 13 11.71 2.13 18.58
CA VAL A 13 11.73 2.73 19.92
C VAL A 13 10.39 3.42 20.24
N ALA A 14 9.87 4.21 19.32
CA ALA A 14 8.59 4.89 19.49
C ALA A 14 7.43 3.90 19.68
N GLU A 15 7.40 2.80 18.91
CA GLU A 15 6.40 1.73 19.04
C GLU A 15 6.48 1.05 20.42
N ARG A 16 7.68 0.80 20.96
CA ARG A 16 7.84 0.24 22.31
C ARG A 16 7.35 1.18 23.42
N LEU A 17 7.67 2.47 23.30
CA LEU A 17 7.20 3.48 24.26
C LEU A 17 5.67 3.67 24.19
N ALA A 18 5.10 3.71 22.99
CA ALA A 18 3.66 3.79 22.78
C ALA A 18 2.94 2.55 23.33
N PHE A 19 3.51 1.36 23.12
CA PHE A 19 2.99 0.11 23.67
C PHE A 19 3.01 0.12 25.20
N MET A 20 4.09 0.61 25.84
CA MET A 20 4.16 0.80 27.28
C MET A 20 3.05 1.73 27.79
N SER A 21 2.82 2.86 27.12
CA SER A 21 1.75 3.79 27.47
C SER A 21 0.38 3.10 27.49
N ARG A 22 0.04 2.38 26.41
CA ARG A 22 -1.23 1.65 26.29
C ARG A 22 -1.37 0.54 27.35
N LEU A 23 -0.29 -0.18 27.64
CA LEU A 23 -0.29 -1.22 28.66
C LEU A 23 -0.50 -0.64 30.07
N LEU A 24 0.07 0.54 30.35
CA LEU A 24 -0.17 1.30 31.59
C LEU A 24 -1.62 1.76 31.71
N GLU A 25 -2.30 2.13 30.61
CA GLU A 25 -3.74 2.43 30.61
C GLU A 25 -4.57 1.21 31.03
N VAL A 26 -4.27 0.04 30.49
CA VAL A 26 -4.91 -1.23 30.88
C VAL A 26 -4.62 -1.55 32.34
N ALA A 27 -3.40 -1.38 32.81
CA ALA A 27 -3.01 -1.57 34.20
C ALA A 27 -3.72 -0.61 35.15
N GLY A 28 -4.16 0.55 34.67
CA GLY A 28 -4.79 1.60 35.49
C GLY A 28 -3.81 2.51 36.19
N SER A 29 -2.65 2.73 35.61
CA SER A 29 -1.65 3.65 36.09
C SER A 29 -2.14 5.10 36.06
N ASP A 30 -1.38 5.99 36.69
CA ASP A 30 -1.73 7.42 36.68
C ASP A 30 -1.53 8.08 35.31
N ARG A 31 -2.29 9.16 35.04
CA ARG A 31 -2.30 9.86 33.74
C ARG A 31 -0.98 10.54 33.42
N TYR A 32 -0.20 10.94 34.42
CA TYR A 32 1.08 11.62 34.18
C TYR A 32 2.09 10.64 33.60
N ARG A 33 2.14 9.43 34.16
CA ARG A 33 3.02 8.35 33.68
C ARG A 33 2.64 7.90 32.27
N ILE A 34 1.35 7.67 32.01
CA ILE A 34 0.82 7.33 30.68
C ILE A 34 1.23 8.42 29.67
N GLY A 35 0.91 9.69 29.96
CA GLY A 35 1.22 10.81 29.08
C GLY A 35 2.72 11.06 28.86
N ALA A 36 3.58 10.66 29.80
CA ALA A 36 5.03 10.79 29.63
C ALA A 36 5.53 9.84 28.53
N TYR A 37 5.10 8.57 28.52
CA TYR A 37 5.45 7.62 27.45
C TYR A 37 4.86 7.99 26.11
N GLU A 38 3.62 8.51 26.05
CA GLU A 38 3.03 9.01 24.80
C GLU A 38 3.80 10.18 24.21
N ARG A 39 4.19 11.14 25.04
CA ARG A 39 4.99 12.29 24.57
C ARG A 39 6.35 11.84 24.06
N ALA A 40 7.03 10.98 24.82
CA ALA A 40 8.33 10.46 24.43
C ALA A 40 8.25 9.67 23.10
N ALA A 41 7.25 8.81 22.92
CA ALA A 41 7.04 8.08 21.67
C ALA A 41 6.90 9.04 20.47
N ARG A 42 6.04 10.07 20.59
CA ARG A 42 5.85 11.07 19.53
C ARG A 42 7.12 11.88 19.24
N GLN A 43 7.93 12.19 20.23
CA GLN A 43 9.17 12.92 20.04
C GLN A 43 10.23 12.07 19.34
N VAL A 44 10.42 10.84 19.80
CA VAL A 44 11.36 9.89 19.18
C VAL A 44 11.03 9.64 17.70
N GLU A 45 9.75 9.46 17.37
CA GLU A 45 9.30 9.26 15.98
C GLU A 45 9.63 10.45 15.07
N ARG A 46 9.67 11.66 15.61
CA ARG A 46 9.92 12.92 14.87
C ARG A 46 11.39 13.32 14.79
N LEU A 47 12.26 12.68 15.55
CA LEU A 47 13.68 13.04 15.55
C LEU A 47 14.32 12.72 14.18
N PRO A 48 15.07 13.68 13.61
CA PRO A 48 15.74 13.47 12.33
C PRO A 48 17.00 12.58 12.45
N LEU A 49 17.50 12.39 13.67
CA LEU A 49 18.68 11.57 13.95
C LEU A 49 18.28 10.23 14.60
N PRO A 50 19.01 9.14 14.33
CA PRO A 50 18.77 7.85 14.97
C PRO A 50 19.02 7.93 16.49
N VAL A 51 17.98 7.69 17.30
CA VAL A 51 18.09 7.73 18.78
C VAL A 51 19.04 6.67 19.35
N ALA A 52 19.28 5.60 18.60
CA ALA A 52 20.25 4.55 18.99
C ALA A 52 21.70 5.07 19.09
N GLY A 53 22.01 6.16 18.39
CA GLY A 53 23.34 6.81 18.43
C GLY A 53 23.48 7.89 19.49
N LEU A 54 22.38 8.32 20.14
CA LEU A 54 22.40 9.39 21.14
C LEU A 54 22.69 8.83 22.52
N ASP A 55 23.46 9.58 23.30
CA ASP A 55 23.69 9.27 24.71
C ASP A 55 22.51 9.71 25.60
N GLU A 56 22.56 9.39 26.89
CA GLU A 56 21.47 9.69 27.84
C GLU A 56 21.31 11.20 28.08
N GLU A 57 22.39 11.96 28.04
CA GLU A 57 22.38 13.40 28.19
C GLU A 57 21.77 14.08 26.97
N GLU A 58 22.12 13.66 25.77
CA GLU A 58 21.53 14.14 24.51
C GLU A 58 20.05 13.84 24.43
N LEU A 59 19.62 12.64 24.83
CA LEU A 59 18.22 12.25 24.88
C LEU A 59 17.41 13.10 25.87
N THR A 60 17.98 13.46 27.02
CA THR A 60 17.28 14.30 28.02
C THR A 60 17.11 15.76 27.56
N ARG A 61 17.87 16.23 26.59
CA ARG A 61 17.69 17.56 25.94
C ARG A 61 16.47 17.60 25.01
N VAL A 62 15.94 16.42 24.63
CA VAL A 62 14.74 16.34 23.80
C VAL A 62 13.50 16.65 24.65
N PRO A 63 12.71 17.69 24.29
CA PRO A 63 11.54 18.06 25.06
C PRO A 63 10.57 16.88 25.26
N GLY A 64 10.26 16.55 26.51
CA GLY A 64 9.35 15.44 26.86
C GLY A 64 10.02 14.09 27.10
N ILE A 65 11.36 14.00 27.01
CA ILE A 65 12.15 12.84 27.39
C ILE A 65 12.91 13.16 28.68
N GLY A 66 12.50 12.54 29.79
CA GLY A 66 13.20 12.64 31.08
C GLY A 66 14.25 11.55 31.24
N VAL A 67 15.12 11.67 32.25
CA VAL A 67 16.23 10.75 32.55
C VAL A 67 15.79 9.28 32.52
N LYS A 68 14.68 8.94 33.18
CA LYS A 68 14.17 7.56 33.21
C LYS A 68 13.86 7.01 31.80
N ILE A 69 13.18 7.81 30.97
CA ILE A 69 12.79 7.40 29.62
C ILE A 69 14.02 7.38 28.70
N ALA A 70 14.99 8.29 28.90
CA ALA A 70 16.27 8.27 28.17
C ALA A 70 17.03 6.96 28.41
N GLY A 71 17.15 6.51 29.67
CA GLY A 71 17.74 5.21 29.99
C GLY A 71 16.99 4.04 29.35
N GLN A 72 15.68 4.08 29.33
CA GLN A 72 14.85 3.04 28.67
C GLN A 72 15.00 3.05 27.14
N ILE A 73 15.13 4.23 26.50
CA ILE A 73 15.43 4.33 25.07
C ILE A 73 16.78 3.65 24.76
N ARG A 74 17.78 3.87 25.60
CA ARG A 74 19.09 3.19 25.47
C ARG A 74 18.97 1.68 25.63
N GLU A 75 18.17 1.22 26.59
CA GLU A 75 17.89 -0.19 26.80
C GLU A 75 17.19 -0.82 25.57
N ILE A 76 16.17 -0.13 25.01
CA ILE A 76 15.49 -0.55 23.78
C ILE A 76 16.48 -0.61 22.62
N ALA A 77 17.35 0.39 22.46
CA ALA A 77 18.35 0.42 21.40
C ALA A 77 19.32 -0.75 21.48
N ALA A 78 19.66 -1.18 22.70
CA ALA A 78 20.59 -2.28 22.93
C ALA A 78 19.96 -3.67 22.86
N THR A 79 18.69 -3.83 23.29
CA THR A 79 18.06 -5.14 23.52
C THR A 79 16.73 -5.35 22.78
N GLY A 80 16.20 -4.31 22.13
CA GLY A 80 14.89 -4.30 21.48
C GLY A 80 13.71 -4.18 22.43
N SER A 81 13.92 -4.13 23.77
CA SER A 81 12.90 -3.96 24.80
C SER A 81 13.50 -3.28 26.04
N PHE A 82 12.75 -3.14 27.10
CA PHE A 82 13.26 -2.64 28.38
C PHE A 82 12.58 -3.32 29.56
N ARG A 83 13.29 -3.42 30.66
CA ARG A 83 12.92 -4.22 31.84
C ARG A 83 11.52 -3.89 32.37
N GLU A 84 11.20 -2.62 32.54
CA GLU A 84 9.91 -2.19 33.10
C GLU A 84 8.73 -2.61 32.22
N LEU A 85 8.88 -2.63 30.88
CA LEU A 85 7.89 -3.14 29.95
C LEU A 85 7.72 -4.65 30.11
N ASN A 86 8.83 -5.39 30.17
CA ASN A 86 8.80 -6.84 30.32
C ASN A 86 8.16 -7.26 31.66
N ASP A 87 8.48 -6.54 32.74
CA ASP A 87 7.88 -6.77 34.07
C ASP A 87 6.37 -6.49 34.05
N LEU A 88 5.94 -5.42 33.35
CA LEU A 88 4.50 -5.10 33.24
C LEU A 88 3.75 -6.13 32.38
N GLN A 89 4.38 -6.68 31.34
CA GLN A 89 3.76 -7.71 30.49
C GLN A 89 3.56 -9.05 31.22
N THR A 90 4.33 -9.34 32.27
CA THR A 90 4.08 -10.50 33.14
C THR A 90 2.79 -10.35 33.95
N ALA A 91 2.45 -9.14 34.34
CA ALA A 91 1.24 -8.85 35.14
C ALA A 91 0.00 -8.55 34.28
N VAL A 92 0.19 -7.97 33.09
CA VAL A 92 -0.87 -7.53 32.18
C VAL A 92 -0.58 -8.10 30.79
N PRO A 93 -1.38 -9.05 30.27
CA PRO A 93 -1.15 -9.62 28.94
C PRO A 93 -1.09 -8.55 27.86
N GLY A 94 -0.03 -8.56 27.04
CA GLY A 94 0.18 -7.59 25.97
C GLY A 94 -0.92 -7.60 24.91
N SER A 95 -1.58 -8.75 24.70
CA SER A 95 -2.73 -8.89 23.79
C SER A 95 -3.93 -8.00 24.13
N LEU A 96 -4.05 -7.58 25.40
CA LEU A 96 -5.11 -6.67 25.83
C LEU A 96 -5.02 -5.28 25.18
N VAL A 97 -3.82 -4.88 24.74
CA VAL A 97 -3.62 -3.57 24.12
C VAL A 97 -4.41 -3.43 22.80
N GLU A 98 -4.54 -4.50 22.03
CA GLU A 98 -5.33 -4.52 20.79
C GLU A 98 -6.82 -4.26 21.05
N LEU A 99 -7.35 -4.75 22.19
CA LEU A 99 -8.75 -4.58 22.55
C LEU A 99 -9.14 -3.12 22.87
N LEU A 100 -8.18 -2.24 23.13
CA LEU A 100 -8.43 -0.80 23.29
C LEU A 100 -8.86 -0.13 21.98
N ASP A 101 -8.58 -0.76 20.83
CA ASP A 101 -8.97 -0.26 19.51
C ASP A 101 -10.42 -0.64 19.15
N VAL A 102 -11.05 -1.49 19.96
CA VAL A 102 -12.47 -1.84 19.80
C VAL A 102 -13.36 -0.71 20.28
N ALA A 103 -14.18 -0.15 19.39
CA ALA A 103 -15.13 0.89 19.76
C ALA A 103 -16.05 0.41 20.91
N GLY A 104 -16.12 1.21 21.97
CA GLY A 104 -16.86 0.86 23.18
C GLY A 104 -16.03 0.13 24.25
N VAL A 105 -14.77 -0.21 23.99
CA VAL A 105 -13.85 -0.83 24.95
C VAL A 105 -12.76 0.16 25.35
N GLY A 106 -13.06 1.03 26.30
CA GLY A 106 -12.04 1.86 26.93
C GLY A 106 -11.30 1.11 28.06
N PRO A 107 -10.20 1.66 28.62
CA PRO A 107 -9.36 0.99 29.62
C PRO A 107 -10.13 0.45 30.85
N ARG A 108 -11.13 1.20 31.32
CA ARG A 108 -11.98 0.75 32.44
C ARG A 108 -12.88 -0.43 32.06
N THR A 109 -13.48 -0.36 30.86
CA THR A 109 -14.31 -1.43 30.30
C THR A 109 -13.47 -2.69 30.10
N LEU A 110 -12.30 -2.55 29.51
CA LEU A 110 -11.38 -3.66 29.23
C LEU A 110 -10.96 -4.39 30.51
N ARG A 111 -10.62 -3.65 31.57
CA ARG A 111 -10.29 -4.27 32.89
C ARG A 111 -11.43 -5.11 33.47
N VAL A 112 -12.68 -4.65 33.32
CA VAL A 112 -13.84 -5.42 33.76
C VAL A 112 -14.00 -6.69 32.95
N LEU A 113 -13.94 -6.58 31.62
CA LEU A 113 -14.03 -7.72 30.69
C LEU A 113 -12.92 -8.75 30.95
N TRP A 114 -11.69 -8.30 31.10
CA TRP A 114 -10.56 -9.17 31.43
C TRP A 114 -10.72 -9.86 32.78
N LYS A 115 -10.96 -9.09 33.85
CA LYS A 115 -11.03 -9.65 35.20
C LYS A 115 -12.27 -10.49 35.49
N ARG A 116 -13.41 -10.18 34.84
CA ARG A 116 -14.70 -10.86 35.12
C ARG A 116 -15.02 -11.97 34.13
N LEU A 117 -14.62 -11.82 32.85
CA LEU A 117 -14.93 -12.77 31.79
C LEU A 117 -13.70 -13.51 31.24
N GLY A 118 -12.49 -13.14 31.70
CA GLY A 118 -11.24 -13.74 31.20
C GLY A 118 -10.84 -13.33 29.80
N VAL A 119 -11.47 -12.28 29.22
CA VAL A 119 -11.22 -11.81 27.87
C VAL A 119 -9.77 -11.31 27.74
N ARG A 120 -9.00 -11.89 26.82
CA ARG A 120 -7.59 -11.53 26.54
C ARG A 120 -7.32 -11.24 25.08
N THR A 121 -8.20 -11.70 24.18
CA THR A 121 -8.08 -11.54 22.72
C THR A 121 -9.37 -11.00 22.13
N VAL A 122 -9.32 -10.58 20.87
CA VAL A 122 -10.51 -10.15 20.11
C VAL A 122 -11.48 -11.33 19.94
N GLU A 123 -10.98 -12.55 19.81
CA GLU A 123 -11.76 -13.78 19.72
C GLU A 123 -12.52 -14.06 21.02
N ASP A 124 -11.85 -13.94 22.17
CA ASP A 124 -12.52 -14.08 23.48
C ASP A 124 -13.65 -13.05 23.64
N LEU A 125 -13.38 -11.81 23.19
CA LEU A 125 -14.36 -10.73 23.24
C LEU A 125 -15.56 -11.02 22.33
N ALA A 126 -15.32 -11.54 21.13
CA ALA A 126 -16.36 -11.94 20.19
C ALA A 126 -17.24 -13.06 20.77
N GLN A 127 -16.62 -14.11 21.33
CA GLN A 127 -17.34 -15.19 22.01
C GLN A 127 -18.16 -14.68 23.21
N ALA A 128 -17.64 -13.72 23.96
CA ALA A 128 -18.36 -13.11 25.06
C ALA A 128 -19.59 -12.31 24.61
N VAL A 129 -19.52 -11.66 23.43
CA VAL A 129 -20.65 -10.97 22.78
C VAL A 129 -21.68 -11.97 22.25
N GLU A 130 -21.24 -13.02 21.53
CA GLU A 130 -22.13 -14.06 20.97
C GLU A 130 -22.89 -14.80 22.06
N GLY A 131 -22.21 -15.12 23.15
CA GLY A 131 -22.82 -15.74 24.34
C GLY A 131 -23.60 -14.80 25.25
N HIS A 132 -23.79 -13.53 24.86
CA HIS A 132 -24.47 -12.49 25.63
C HIS A 132 -23.93 -12.27 27.05
N ARG A 133 -22.66 -12.64 27.30
CA ARG A 133 -22.01 -12.57 28.60
C ARG A 133 -21.69 -11.13 29.03
N ILE A 134 -21.55 -10.21 28.06
CA ILE A 134 -21.21 -8.81 28.35
C ILE A 134 -22.41 -8.06 28.93
N ARG A 135 -23.61 -8.23 28.37
CA ARG A 135 -24.82 -7.56 28.86
C ARG A 135 -25.24 -8.00 30.28
N ALA A 136 -24.76 -9.17 30.71
CA ALA A 136 -25.00 -9.71 32.05
C ALA A 136 -24.10 -9.06 33.12
N LEU A 137 -23.07 -8.31 32.75
CA LEU A 137 -22.21 -7.64 33.71
C LEU A 137 -22.86 -6.38 34.29
N PRO A 138 -22.67 -6.10 35.61
CA PRO A 138 -23.17 -4.87 36.22
C PRO A 138 -22.66 -3.61 35.50
N GLY A 139 -23.58 -2.72 35.12
CA GLY A 139 -23.25 -1.50 34.34
C GLY A 139 -23.05 -1.70 32.85
N PHE A 140 -23.28 -2.91 32.32
CA PHE A 140 -23.27 -3.23 30.90
C PHE A 140 -24.66 -3.66 30.46
N GLY A 141 -25.26 -2.94 29.56
CA GLY A 141 -26.58 -3.29 29.00
C GLY A 141 -26.46 -3.74 27.56
N VAL A 142 -27.60 -4.05 26.92
CA VAL A 142 -27.71 -4.44 25.52
C VAL A 142 -27.05 -3.43 24.60
N LYS A 143 -27.27 -2.12 24.82
CA LYS A 143 -26.65 -1.04 24.00
C LYS A 143 -25.12 -1.10 24.03
N LYS A 144 -24.52 -1.39 25.18
CA LYS A 144 -23.06 -1.48 25.32
C LYS A 144 -22.49 -2.71 24.61
N GLU A 145 -23.17 -3.86 24.74
CA GLU A 145 -22.79 -5.08 24.03
C GLU A 145 -22.89 -4.92 22.51
N GLU A 146 -23.96 -4.31 22.02
CA GLU A 146 -24.10 -4.01 20.58
C GLU A 146 -23.03 -3.03 20.06
N MET A 147 -22.64 -2.05 20.88
CA MET A 147 -21.54 -1.15 20.54
C MET A 147 -20.21 -1.90 20.44
N ILE A 148 -19.93 -2.79 21.39
CA ILE A 148 -18.72 -3.64 21.39
C ILE A 148 -18.76 -4.60 20.19
N LYS A 149 -19.91 -5.22 19.88
CA LYS A 149 -20.09 -6.07 18.70
C LYS A 149 -19.77 -5.34 17.39
N ARG A 150 -20.25 -4.10 17.25
CA ARG A 150 -19.89 -3.22 16.12
C ARG A 150 -18.40 -2.88 16.13
N GLY A 151 -17.81 -2.59 17.29
CA GLY A 151 -16.39 -2.30 17.44
C GLY A 151 -15.49 -3.46 17.03
N ILE A 152 -15.84 -4.70 17.40
CA ILE A 152 -15.13 -5.91 16.97
C ILE A 152 -15.18 -6.05 15.43
N ARG A 153 -16.36 -5.88 14.83
CA ARG A 153 -16.49 -5.90 13.37
C ARG A 153 -15.61 -4.82 12.71
N GLN A 154 -15.59 -3.62 13.27
CA GLN A 154 -14.75 -2.52 12.77
C GLN A 154 -13.26 -2.83 12.93
N LEU A 155 -12.83 -3.39 14.06
CA LEU A 155 -11.43 -3.75 14.29
C LEU A 155 -10.97 -4.86 13.34
N ARG A 156 -11.74 -5.94 13.22
CA ARG A 156 -11.45 -7.01 12.24
C ARG A 156 -11.35 -6.46 10.81
N ARG A 157 -12.25 -5.54 10.43
CA ARG A 157 -12.20 -4.85 9.13
C ARG A 157 -11.02 -3.90 8.98
N LYS A 158 -10.53 -3.31 10.05
CA LYS A 158 -9.36 -2.41 10.04
C LYS A 158 -8.06 -3.18 9.81
N SER A 159 -7.98 -4.44 10.28
CA SER A 159 -6.86 -5.35 10.01
C SER A 159 -6.93 -5.95 8.61
N ASP A 160 -8.13 -6.13 8.04
CA ASP A 160 -8.34 -6.75 6.73
C ASP A 160 -8.50 -5.69 5.63
N ARG A 161 -7.37 -5.08 5.24
CA ARG A 161 -7.37 -4.24 4.05
C ARG A 161 -7.62 -5.10 2.80
N MET A 162 -8.61 -4.71 2.01
CA MET A 162 -8.94 -5.34 0.73
C MET A 162 -7.82 -5.12 -0.28
N THR A 163 -7.56 -6.11 -1.11
CA THR A 163 -6.84 -5.87 -2.38
C THR A 163 -7.70 -5.00 -3.30
N ARG A 164 -7.09 -4.38 -4.30
CA ARG A 164 -7.85 -3.60 -5.29
C ARG A 164 -8.90 -4.43 -6.00
N GLN A 165 -8.58 -5.66 -6.37
CA GLN A 165 -9.53 -6.57 -7.03
C GLN A 165 -10.75 -6.85 -6.15
N GLN A 166 -10.55 -7.05 -4.84
CA GLN A 166 -11.66 -7.19 -3.89
C GLN A 166 -12.51 -5.91 -3.81
N ALA A 167 -11.87 -4.74 -3.76
CA ALA A 167 -12.58 -3.47 -3.75
C ALA A 167 -13.38 -3.24 -5.04
N GLU A 168 -12.85 -3.63 -6.20
CA GLU A 168 -13.57 -3.58 -7.48
C GLU A 168 -14.77 -4.53 -7.51
N ALA A 169 -14.63 -5.73 -6.98
CA ALA A 169 -15.75 -6.68 -6.86
C ALA A 169 -16.86 -6.13 -5.94
N VAL A 170 -16.48 -5.49 -4.82
CA VAL A 170 -17.43 -4.81 -3.92
C VAL A 170 -18.14 -3.65 -4.64
N LEU A 171 -17.41 -2.81 -5.37
CA LEU A 171 -17.99 -1.71 -6.15
C LEU A 171 -18.94 -2.21 -7.23
N ALA A 172 -18.58 -3.29 -7.91
CA ALA A 172 -19.44 -3.93 -8.92
C ALA A 172 -20.75 -4.43 -8.29
N SER A 173 -20.67 -5.09 -7.13
CA SER A 173 -21.84 -5.56 -6.38
C SER A 173 -22.68 -4.40 -5.84
N ALA A 174 -22.03 -3.30 -5.42
CA ALA A 174 -22.69 -2.12 -4.89
C ALA A 174 -23.37 -1.25 -5.97
N ARG A 175 -23.04 -1.43 -7.25
CA ARG A 175 -23.45 -0.51 -8.34
C ARG A 175 -24.95 -0.25 -8.40
N ALA A 176 -25.77 -1.26 -8.13
CA ALA A 176 -27.22 -1.12 -8.11
C ALA A 176 -27.73 -0.30 -6.91
N LEU A 177 -26.94 -0.24 -5.84
CA LEU A 177 -27.24 0.46 -4.59
C LEU A 177 -26.76 1.91 -4.62
N LEU A 178 -25.86 2.28 -5.55
CA LEU A 178 -25.27 3.62 -5.63
C LEU A 178 -26.23 4.63 -6.25
N PRO A 179 -26.10 5.93 -5.91
CA PRO A 179 -26.96 7.00 -6.44
C PRO A 179 -26.93 7.10 -7.97
N ARG A 180 -28.09 7.25 -8.61
CA ARG A 180 -28.19 7.42 -10.06
C ARG A 180 -27.83 8.82 -10.54
N GLY A 181 -27.85 9.82 -9.65
CA GLY A 181 -27.58 11.24 -9.95
C GLY A 181 -26.11 11.59 -10.18
N GLY A 182 -25.23 10.60 -10.14
CA GLY A 182 -23.79 10.77 -10.27
C GLY A 182 -23.07 10.54 -8.94
N TYR A 183 -21.95 9.82 -9.03
CA TYR A 183 -21.03 9.61 -7.90
C TYR A 183 -19.61 9.43 -8.40
N ALA A 184 -18.67 9.71 -7.52
CA ALA A 184 -17.25 9.42 -7.73
C ALA A 184 -16.70 8.57 -6.59
N VAL A 185 -15.90 7.54 -6.92
CA VAL A 185 -15.15 6.80 -5.92
C VAL A 185 -13.95 7.65 -5.52
N ALA A 186 -13.69 7.74 -4.22
CA ALA A 186 -12.68 8.59 -3.62
C ALA A 186 -11.68 7.78 -2.77
N GLY A 187 -11.02 8.42 -1.85
CA GLY A 187 -10.16 7.81 -0.84
C GLY A 187 -8.91 7.13 -1.42
N SER A 188 -8.39 6.16 -0.69
CA SER A 188 -7.21 5.40 -1.08
C SER A 188 -7.40 4.59 -2.36
N TYR A 189 -8.64 4.19 -2.68
CA TYR A 189 -8.97 3.55 -3.95
C TYR A 189 -8.67 4.48 -5.13
N ARG A 190 -9.20 5.72 -5.12
CA ARG A 190 -8.96 6.70 -6.19
C ARG A 190 -7.50 7.11 -6.29
N ARG A 191 -6.78 7.18 -5.17
CA ARG A 191 -5.34 7.43 -5.16
C ARG A 191 -4.50 6.26 -5.69
N GLY A 192 -5.10 5.14 -6.06
CA GLY A 192 -4.37 4.00 -6.60
C GLY A 192 -3.59 3.18 -5.54
N SER A 193 -3.93 3.25 -4.26
CA SER A 193 -3.24 2.47 -3.21
C SER A 193 -3.34 0.96 -3.47
N SER A 194 -2.27 0.21 -3.19
CA SER A 194 -2.20 -1.25 -3.38
C SER A 194 -3.27 -2.01 -2.60
N THR A 195 -3.68 -1.46 -1.45
CA THR A 195 -4.77 -1.99 -0.62
C THR A 195 -5.73 -0.89 -0.21
N VAL A 196 -6.98 -1.25 0.02
CA VAL A 196 -8.09 -0.34 0.35
C VAL A 196 -8.67 -0.74 1.70
N GLY A 197 -8.72 0.17 2.67
CA GLY A 197 -9.30 -0.12 3.99
C GLY A 197 -10.83 -0.04 3.96
N ARG A 198 -11.36 1.03 3.36
CA ARG A 198 -12.79 1.25 3.12
C ARG A 198 -12.96 1.99 1.80
N ILE A 199 -14.12 1.87 1.20
CA ILE A 199 -14.44 2.55 -0.05
C ILE A 199 -15.15 3.87 0.27
N GLU A 200 -14.54 4.97 -0.12
CA GLU A 200 -15.12 6.31 -0.02
C GLU A 200 -15.82 6.66 -1.32
N ILE A 201 -17.02 7.18 -1.23
CA ILE A 201 -17.84 7.62 -2.36
C ILE A 201 -18.37 9.03 -2.07
N VAL A 202 -18.25 9.92 -3.04
CA VAL A 202 -18.90 11.22 -3.04
C VAL A 202 -20.02 11.17 -4.06
N ALA A 203 -21.24 11.47 -3.62
CA ALA A 203 -22.44 11.39 -4.44
C ALA A 203 -23.15 12.73 -4.46
N ILE A 204 -23.61 13.16 -5.65
CA ILE A 204 -24.42 14.35 -5.83
C ILE A 204 -25.88 13.99 -5.49
N GLY A 205 -26.48 14.75 -4.60
CA GLY A 205 -27.88 14.60 -4.20
C GLY A 205 -28.08 14.50 -2.70
N ASP A 206 -29.27 14.06 -2.30
CA ASP A 206 -29.74 14.03 -0.93
C ASP A 206 -29.85 12.60 -0.42
N ARG A 207 -29.38 12.39 0.79
CA ARG A 207 -29.47 11.11 1.52
C ARG A 207 -30.91 10.60 1.63
N SER A 208 -31.88 11.47 1.86
CA SER A 208 -33.28 11.07 2.02
C SER A 208 -33.82 10.41 0.74
N THR A 209 -33.51 11.01 -0.41
CA THR A 209 -33.85 10.47 -1.74
C THR A 209 -33.17 9.11 -1.99
N PHE A 210 -31.95 8.94 -1.50
CA PHE A 210 -31.20 7.68 -1.61
C PHE A 210 -31.84 6.57 -0.78
N LEU A 211 -32.16 6.81 0.49
CA LEU A 211 -32.70 5.81 1.42
C LEU A 211 -34.10 5.31 1.06
N HIS A 212 -34.89 6.11 0.33
CA HIS A 212 -36.26 5.75 -0.11
C HIS A 212 -36.27 4.87 -1.37
N ARG A 213 -35.14 4.41 -1.88
CA ARG A 213 -35.08 3.56 -3.08
C ARG A 213 -35.34 2.09 -2.75
N PRO A 214 -36.11 1.37 -3.61
CA PRO A 214 -36.21 -0.08 -3.54
C PRO A 214 -34.81 -0.72 -3.69
N GLY A 215 -34.45 -1.61 -2.77
CA GLY A 215 -33.14 -2.29 -2.77
C GLY A 215 -32.10 -1.67 -1.82
N THR A 216 -32.33 -0.47 -1.27
CA THR A 216 -31.51 0.10 -0.19
C THR A 216 -31.96 -0.37 1.21
N ALA A 217 -32.93 -1.29 1.28
CA ALA A 217 -33.30 -1.98 2.53
C ALA A 217 -32.11 -2.86 2.96
N ALA A 218 -31.17 -2.22 3.59
CA ALA A 218 -29.87 -2.73 3.87
C ALA A 218 -29.86 -3.57 5.15
N ASP A 219 -29.28 -4.72 5.05
CA ASP A 219 -28.65 -5.36 6.20
C ASP A 219 -27.47 -4.51 6.70
N GLY A 220 -27.72 -3.24 7.09
CA GLY A 220 -26.66 -2.45 7.69
C GLY A 220 -26.47 -1.02 7.22
N VAL A 221 -27.52 -0.20 7.12
CA VAL A 221 -27.32 1.27 7.07
C VAL A 221 -26.94 1.73 8.47
N ALA A 222 -25.70 2.12 8.66
CA ALA A 222 -25.21 2.75 9.88
C ALA A 222 -24.69 4.15 9.55
N GLY A 223 -25.32 5.19 10.03
CA GLY A 223 -24.84 6.56 9.90
C GLY A 223 -25.85 7.54 10.45
N GLU A 224 -25.41 8.41 11.33
CA GLU A 224 -26.28 9.31 12.11
C GLU A 224 -26.28 10.75 11.56
N SER A 225 -25.55 11.07 10.47
CA SER A 225 -25.56 12.43 9.91
C SER A 225 -26.40 12.54 8.63
N ALA A 226 -26.96 13.73 8.39
CA ALA A 226 -27.75 14.00 7.18
C ALA A 226 -26.91 13.88 5.89
N GLU A 227 -25.59 14.01 5.99
CA GLU A 227 -24.65 14.11 4.87
C GLU A 227 -23.90 12.81 4.59
N GLU A 228 -23.97 11.79 5.47
CA GLU A 228 -23.18 10.55 5.32
C GLU A 228 -24.05 9.31 5.56
N THR A 229 -23.79 8.28 4.77
CA THR A 229 -24.37 6.95 4.93
C THR A 229 -23.28 5.90 4.78
N VAL A 230 -23.26 4.92 5.70
CA VAL A 230 -22.37 3.77 5.62
C VAL A 230 -23.19 2.57 5.19
N LEU A 231 -22.79 1.94 4.09
CA LEU A 231 -23.33 0.67 3.61
C LEU A 231 -22.31 -0.44 3.83
N PHE A 232 -22.81 -1.65 3.97
CA PHE A 232 -21.99 -2.86 3.97
C PHE A 232 -22.37 -3.74 2.79
N VAL A 233 -21.40 -4.03 1.95
CA VAL A 233 -21.56 -4.88 0.76
C VAL A 233 -20.44 -5.93 0.80
N ASN A 234 -20.81 -7.22 0.84
CA ASN A 234 -19.85 -8.33 0.98
C ASN A 234 -18.86 -8.10 2.14
N ASP A 235 -19.36 -7.69 3.30
CA ASP A 235 -18.60 -7.31 4.52
C ASP A 235 -17.65 -6.10 4.38
N ALA A 236 -17.58 -5.47 3.22
CA ALA A 236 -16.81 -4.25 3.01
C ALA A 236 -17.61 -3.00 3.38
N GLU A 237 -16.93 -2.03 3.99
CA GLU A 237 -17.50 -0.73 4.34
C GLU A 237 -17.44 0.24 3.15
N LEU A 238 -18.61 0.73 2.72
CA LEU A 238 -18.76 1.82 1.78
C LEU A 238 -19.28 3.05 2.53
N ASN A 239 -18.48 4.10 2.56
CA ASN A 239 -18.87 5.39 3.12
C ASN A 239 -19.33 6.31 1.99
N ILE A 240 -20.62 6.62 1.93
CA ILE A 240 -21.20 7.50 0.92
C ILE A 240 -21.44 8.87 1.56
N ARG A 241 -20.78 9.87 1.01
CA ARG A 241 -20.99 11.27 1.37
C ARG A 241 -21.83 11.96 0.30
N PHE A 242 -22.90 12.59 0.73
CA PHE A 242 -23.77 13.38 -0.13
C PHE A 242 -23.32 14.84 -0.15
N THR A 243 -23.41 15.47 -1.31
CA THR A 243 -23.02 16.86 -1.52
C THR A 243 -23.89 17.49 -2.61
N ASP A 244 -23.99 18.81 -2.59
CA ASP A 244 -24.59 19.59 -3.67
C ASP A 244 -23.60 19.67 -4.86
N PRO A 245 -24.10 19.83 -6.10
CA PRO A 245 -23.24 19.98 -7.28
C PRO A 245 -22.17 21.06 -7.11
N GLU A 246 -22.54 22.23 -6.58
CA GLU A 246 -21.67 23.38 -6.38
C GLU A 246 -20.51 23.14 -5.40
N ARG A 247 -20.56 22.07 -4.59
CA ARG A 247 -19.57 21.71 -3.58
C ARG A 247 -18.82 20.43 -3.92
N CYS A 248 -19.19 19.80 -5.04
CA CYS A 248 -18.69 18.47 -5.42
C CYS A 248 -17.16 18.46 -5.54
N GLY A 249 -16.55 19.52 -6.07
CA GLY A 249 -15.11 19.65 -6.25
C GLY A 249 -14.34 19.56 -4.92
N THR A 250 -14.72 20.37 -3.93
CA THR A 250 -14.08 20.33 -2.61
C THR A 250 -14.41 19.08 -1.83
N ALA A 251 -15.64 18.57 -1.92
CA ALA A 251 -16.02 17.32 -1.27
C ALA A 251 -15.18 16.15 -1.81
N LEU A 252 -15.01 16.05 -3.13
CA LEU A 252 -14.22 15.00 -3.78
C LEU A 252 -12.72 15.13 -3.46
N LEU A 253 -12.18 16.36 -3.49
CA LEU A 253 -10.80 16.66 -3.13
C LEU A 253 -10.49 16.23 -1.69
N CYS A 254 -11.32 16.62 -0.75
CA CYS A 254 -11.17 16.27 0.66
C CYS A 254 -11.37 14.77 0.93
N ALA A 255 -12.28 14.11 0.23
CA ALA A 255 -12.49 12.67 0.35
C ALA A 255 -11.35 11.85 -0.31
N THR A 256 -10.68 12.43 -1.32
CA THR A 256 -9.60 11.73 -2.07
C THR A 256 -8.24 11.92 -1.43
N GLY A 257 -7.87 13.12 -1.01
CA GLY A 257 -6.53 13.44 -0.52
C GLY A 257 -6.13 12.63 0.72
N SER A 258 -4.85 12.28 0.85
CA SER A 258 -4.32 11.78 2.12
C SER A 258 -4.36 12.89 3.18
N ARG A 259 -4.31 12.51 4.46
CA ARG A 259 -4.31 13.51 5.54
C ARG A 259 -3.15 14.49 5.38
N GLY A 260 -1.93 13.98 5.14
CA GLY A 260 -0.76 14.84 4.97
C GLY A 260 -0.87 15.80 3.79
N PHE A 261 -1.44 15.33 2.66
CA PHE A 261 -1.73 16.18 1.52
C PHE A 261 -2.74 17.28 1.85
N LEU A 262 -3.86 16.95 2.52
CA LEU A 262 -4.89 17.90 2.89
C LEU A 262 -4.37 18.94 3.92
N ASP A 263 -3.56 18.51 4.89
CA ASP A 263 -2.91 19.43 5.84
C ASP A 263 -1.99 20.42 5.09
N ARG A 264 -1.25 19.94 4.08
CA ARG A 264 -0.36 20.78 3.27
C ARG A 264 -1.12 21.76 2.37
N LEU A 265 -2.15 21.26 1.69
CA LEU A 265 -3.04 22.07 0.84
C LEU A 265 -3.78 23.13 1.69
N GLY A 266 -4.28 22.73 2.86
CA GLY A 266 -4.90 23.65 3.82
C GLY A 266 -3.96 24.77 4.28
N ALA A 267 -2.66 24.47 4.45
CA ALA A 267 -1.65 25.49 4.77
C ALA A 267 -1.43 26.48 3.62
N VAL A 268 -1.55 26.04 2.35
CA VAL A 268 -1.52 26.93 1.18
C VAL A 268 -2.74 27.85 1.18
N ALA A 269 -3.94 27.28 1.35
CA ALA A 269 -5.17 28.05 1.45
C ALA A 269 -5.12 29.08 2.58
N GLN A 270 -4.62 28.70 3.76
CA GLN A 270 -4.48 29.59 4.92
C GLN A 270 -3.56 30.79 4.66
N LYS A 271 -2.45 30.58 3.94
CA LYS A 271 -1.55 31.67 3.54
C LYS A 271 -2.22 32.69 2.62
N GLN A 272 -3.23 32.26 1.87
CA GLN A 272 -4.05 33.10 0.99
C GLN A 272 -5.30 33.69 1.69
N GLY A 273 -5.44 33.45 3.02
CA GLY A 273 -6.56 33.95 3.80
C GLY A 273 -7.81 33.07 3.79
N TYR A 274 -7.71 31.81 3.35
CA TYR A 274 -8.83 30.88 3.26
C TYR A 274 -8.65 29.67 4.18
N ARG A 275 -9.76 29.10 4.63
CA ARG A 275 -9.81 27.82 5.32
C ARG A 275 -10.48 26.79 4.41
N LEU A 276 -9.72 25.76 4.04
CA LEU A 276 -10.23 24.63 3.25
C LEU A 276 -11.01 23.67 4.15
N ASP A 277 -12.22 23.34 3.75
CA ASP A 277 -12.98 22.21 4.27
C ASP A 277 -13.76 21.53 3.13
N ARG A 278 -14.53 20.48 3.45
CA ARG A 278 -15.30 19.71 2.45
C ARG A 278 -16.40 20.50 1.72
N ASN A 279 -16.82 21.64 2.25
CA ASN A 279 -17.89 22.44 1.69
C ASN A 279 -17.36 23.54 0.76
N GLY A 280 -16.06 23.85 0.85
CA GLY A 280 -15.45 24.91 0.06
C GLY A 280 -14.23 25.56 0.72
N LEU A 281 -13.89 26.72 0.25
CA LEU A 281 -12.88 27.61 0.81
C LEU A 281 -13.56 28.79 1.51
N ALA A 282 -13.55 28.80 2.84
CA ALA A 282 -14.11 29.90 3.62
C ALA A 282 -13.09 31.01 3.79
N ASP A 283 -13.42 32.23 3.38
CA ASP A 283 -12.62 33.42 3.64
C ASP A 283 -12.48 33.63 5.15
N SER A 284 -11.26 33.71 5.64
CA SER A 284 -10.96 33.73 7.10
C SER A 284 -11.40 35.04 7.77
N ALA A 285 -11.53 36.16 7.02
CA ALA A 285 -11.91 37.45 7.54
C ALA A 285 -13.42 37.67 7.55
N THR A 286 -14.10 37.21 6.47
CA THR A 286 -15.54 37.46 6.26
C THR A 286 -16.43 36.27 6.55
N GLY A 287 -15.86 35.06 6.59
CA GLY A 287 -16.59 33.80 6.67
C GLY A 287 -17.32 33.40 5.38
N LYS A 288 -17.20 34.20 4.30
CA LYS A 288 -17.85 33.89 3.01
C LYS A 288 -17.28 32.60 2.43
N LEU A 289 -18.16 31.67 2.07
CA LEU A 289 -17.80 30.40 1.47
C LEU A 289 -17.71 30.53 -0.06
N GLN A 290 -16.58 30.09 -0.62
CA GLN A 290 -16.41 29.83 -2.05
C GLN A 290 -16.62 28.35 -2.29
N THR A 291 -17.50 28.01 -3.23
CA THR A 291 -17.83 26.63 -3.61
C THR A 291 -17.31 26.33 -5.01
N PHE A 292 -17.09 25.05 -5.31
CA PHE A 292 -16.46 24.59 -6.55
C PHE A 292 -17.12 23.30 -7.03
N GLU A 293 -17.49 23.25 -8.30
CA GLU A 293 -18.11 22.07 -8.92
C GLU A 293 -17.08 20.97 -9.24
N SER A 294 -15.82 21.36 -9.47
CA SER A 294 -14.72 20.45 -9.81
C SER A 294 -13.48 20.68 -8.94
N GLU A 295 -12.60 19.67 -8.87
CA GLU A 295 -11.31 19.78 -8.17
C GLU A 295 -10.38 20.75 -8.90
N GLU A 296 -10.45 20.79 -10.24
CA GLU A 296 -9.68 21.67 -11.11
C GLU A 296 -9.93 23.14 -10.75
N GLU A 297 -11.18 23.52 -10.48
CA GLU A 297 -11.52 24.86 -10.03
C GLU A 297 -10.91 25.20 -8.66
N VAL A 298 -10.86 24.23 -7.73
CA VAL A 298 -10.21 24.43 -6.43
C VAL A 298 -8.71 24.70 -6.61
N PHE A 299 -8.03 23.90 -7.43
CA PHE A 299 -6.61 24.08 -7.70
C PHE A 299 -6.34 25.40 -8.44
N ALA A 300 -7.13 25.74 -9.45
CA ALA A 300 -7.03 26.99 -10.18
C ALA A 300 -7.22 28.20 -9.27
N PHE A 301 -8.21 28.16 -8.36
CA PHE A 301 -8.46 29.23 -7.38
C PHE A 301 -7.25 29.45 -6.45
N LEU A 302 -6.55 28.36 -6.07
CA LEU A 302 -5.34 28.42 -5.26
C LEU A 302 -4.09 28.75 -6.08
N GLY A 303 -4.22 29.02 -7.40
CA GLY A 303 -3.11 29.38 -8.29
C GLY A 303 -2.13 28.25 -8.57
N MET A 304 -2.61 27.01 -8.66
CA MET A 304 -1.76 25.83 -8.81
C MET A 304 -2.28 24.89 -9.89
N ALA A 305 -1.39 24.06 -10.43
CA ALA A 305 -1.76 22.98 -11.36
C ALA A 305 -2.61 21.93 -10.65
N THR A 306 -3.53 21.30 -11.37
CA THR A 306 -4.32 20.17 -10.87
C THR A 306 -3.43 19.00 -10.50
N ILE A 307 -3.50 18.56 -9.25
CA ILE A 307 -2.72 17.43 -8.77
C ILE A 307 -3.48 16.13 -9.01
N PRO A 308 -2.91 15.19 -9.82
CA PRO A 308 -3.52 13.88 -10.01
C PRO A 308 -3.76 13.14 -8.68
N PRO A 309 -4.85 12.40 -8.53
CA PRO A 309 -5.16 11.67 -7.30
C PRO A 309 -4.03 10.79 -6.79
N GLU A 310 -3.29 10.13 -7.69
CA GLU A 310 -2.19 9.22 -7.39
C GLU A 310 -1.05 9.90 -6.64
N LEU A 311 -0.84 11.20 -6.86
CA LEU A 311 0.24 11.97 -6.25
C LEU A 311 -0.11 12.54 -4.87
N ARG A 312 -1.39 12.56 -4.45
CA ARG A 312 -1.88 13.23 -3.23
C ARG A 312 -1.49 12.54 -1.93
N GLU A 313 -0.18 12.33 -1.70
CA GLU A 313 0.39 11.58 -0.57
C GLU A 313 1.37 12.41 0.29
N ASN A 314 1.50 13.73 0.03
CA ASN A 314 2.42 14.65 0.71
C ASN A 314 3.91 14.31 0.50
N ARG A 315 4.30 14.22 -0.78
CA ARG A 315 5.69 13.94 -1.21
C ARG A 315 6.33 15.11 -1.97
N GLY A 316 5.74 16.31 -1.88
CA GLY A 316 6.20 17.53 -2.56
C GLY A 316 5.34 17.93 -3.76
N GLU A 317 4.22 17.23 -4.01
CA GLU A 317 3.31 17.51 -5.13
C GLU A 317 2.66 18.89 -5.04
N VAL A 318 2.39 19.38 -3.82
CA VAL A 318 1.78 20.71 -3.60
C VAL A 318 2.73 21.83 -4.03
N GLU A 319 4.00 21.70 -3.69
CA GLU A 319 5.04 22.65 -4.06
C GLU A 319 5.29 22.69 -5.57
N LEU A 320 5.32 21.53 -6.21
CA LEU A 320 5.48 21.42 -7.66
C LEU A 320 4.24 21.93 -8.40
N ALA A 321 3.04 21.69 -7.87
CA ALA A 321 1.81 22.22 -8.45
C ALA A 321 1.76 23.75 -8.42
N LEU A 322 2.22 24.38 -7.34
CA LEU A 322 2.36 25.84 -7.24
C LEU A 322 3.37 26.41 -8.26
N GLN A 323 4.35 25.61 -8.68
CA GLN A 323 5.34 25.97 -9.68
C GLN A 323 4.94 25.56 -11.10
N HIS A 324 3.77 24.92 -11.28
CA HIS A 324 3.33 24.29 -12.53
C HIS A 324 4.37 23.30 -13.10
N ALA A 325 5.06 22.57 -12.21
CA ALA A 325 6.17 21.67 -12.51
C ALA A 325 5.87 20.20 -12.15
N LEU A 326 4.60 19.80 -12.09
CA LEU A 326 4.22 18.40 -11.91
C LEU A 326 4.72 17.57 -13.10
N PRO A 327 5.16 16.32 -12.88
CA PRO A 327 5.56 15.44 -13.97
C PRO A 327 4.37 15.06 -14.85
N ASP A 328 4.62 14.88 -16.14
CA ASP A 328 3.68 14.24 -17.07
C ASP A 328 3.71 12.73 -16.80
N LEU A 329 2.69 12.23 -16.10
CA LEU A 329 2.67 10.85 -15.61
C LEU A 329 2.36 9.88 -16.74
N VAL A 330 3.10 8.78 -16.78
CA VAL A 330 2.86 7.67 -17.73
C VAL A 330 1.40 7.27 -17.78
N ASP A 331 0.87 6.99 -18.97
CA ASP A 331 -0.49 6.52 -19.19
C ASP A 331 -0.52 5.12 -19.81
N LEU A 332 -1.67 4.44 -19.65
CA LEU A 332 -1.83 3.06 -20.12
C LEU A 332 -1.69 2.95 -21.66
N HIS A 333 -2.09 3.98 -22.40
CA HIS A 333 -1.99 3.98 -23.86
C HIS A 333 -0.53 4.12 -24.38
N GLU A 334 0.42 4.52 -23.52
CA GLU A 334 1.83 4.60 -23.85
C GLU A 334 2.55 3.25 -23.71
N ILE A 335 1.90 2.26 -23.07
CA ILE A 335 2.46 0.91 -22.87
C ILE A 335 2.38 0.14 -24.20
N ARG A 336 3.54 -0.24 -24.74
CA ARG A 336 3.69 -0.94 -26.00
C ARG A 336 3.80 -2.46 -25.86
N GLY A 337 3.99 -2.97 -24.66
CA GLY A 337 4.08 -4.41 -24.42
C GLY A 337 4.10 -4.80 -22.96
N ASP A 338 4.01 -6.11 -22.72
CA ASP A 338 4.10 -6.74 -21.42
C ASP A 338 5.40 -7.51 -21.31
N LEU A 339 6.11 -7.36 -20.19
CA LEU A 339 7.44 -7.94 -20.02
C LEU A 339 7.47 -9.15 -19.09
N HIS A 340 6.30 -9.62 -18.59
CA HIS A 340 6.23 -10.78 -17.70
C HIS A 340 4.94 -11.56 -17.91
N ALA A 341 5.04 -12.69 -18.63
CA ALA A 341 3.92 -13.57 -18.89
C ALA A 341 4.34 -15.05 -18.98
N HIS A 342 3.47 -15.96 -18.54
CA HIS A 342 3.71 -17.38 -18.49
C HIS A 342 2.80 -18.15 -19.45
N THR A 343 3.29 -19.29 -19.95
CA THR A 343 2.57 -20.16 -20.87
C THR A 343 2.37 -21.57 -20.30
N THR A 344 1.73 -22.44 -21.07
CA THR A 344 1.59 -23.87 -20.74
C THR A 344 2.95 -24.61 -20.70
N SER A 345 4.04 -23.96 -21.06
CA SER A 345 5.38 -24.53 -20.94
C SER A 345 5.85 -24.55 -19.47
N SER A 346 5.30 -23.68 -18.59
CA SER A 346 5.57 -23.72 -17.14
C SER A 346 4.29 -23.92 -16.32
N ASP A 347 3.61 -22.88 -15.91
CA ASP A 347 2.39 -22.90 -15.08
C ASP A 347 1.29 -21.95 -15.55
N GLY A 348 1.50 -21.25 -16.65
CA GLY A 348 0.46 -20.56 -17.36
C GLY A 348 -0.57 -21.50 -17.99
N ARG A 349 -1.71 -20.96 -18.40
CA ARG A 349 -2.82 -21.73 -18.98
C ARG A 349 -3.05 -21.43 -20.45
N GLN A 350 -2.26 -20.55 -21.02
CA GLN A 350 -2.34 -20.10 -22.41
C GLN A 350 -1.19 -20.66 -23.25
N SER A 351 -1.48 -20.96 -24.52
CA SER A 351 -0.46 -21.29 -25.51
C SER A 351 0.27 -20.01 -25.97
N LEU A 352 1.38 -20.19 -26.70
CA LEU A 352 2.08 -19.06 -27.35
C LEU A 352 1.16 -18.33 -28.34
N GLU A 353 0.32 -19.06 -29.08
CA GLU A 353 -0.66 -18.49 -29.99
C GLU A 353 -1.66 -17.59 -29.26
N ASP A 354 -2.26 -18.10 -28.15
CA ASP A 354 -3.20 -17.33 -27.34
C ASP A 354 -2.56 -16.04 -26.80
N VAL A 355 -1.27 -16.07 -26.42
CA VAL A 355 -0.53 -14.89 -25.93
C VAL A 355 -0.34 -13.88 -27.06
N ALA A 356 0.04 -14.32 -28.27
CA ALA A 356 0.21 -13.44 -29.42
C ALA A 356 -1.13 -12.79 -29.85
N GLU A 357 -2.22 -13.59 -29.92
CA GLU A 357 -3.56 -13.07 -30.19
C GLU A 357 -4.00 -12.03 -29.14
N ALA A 358 -3.69 -12.29 -27.88
CA ALA A 358 -3.99 -11.36 -26.79
C ALA A 358 -3.20 -10.05 -26.90
N GLY A 359 -1.97 -10.11 -27.38
CA GLY A 359 -1.13 -8.96 -27.71
C GLY A 359 -1.70 -8.13 -28.87
N ASP A 360 -2.04 -8.80 -29.99
CA ASP A 360 -2.67 -8.17 -31.15
C ASP A 360 -3.97 -7.44 -30.77
N ALA A 361 -4.82 -8.10 -29.96
CA ALA A 361 -6.09 -7.52 -29.50
C ALA A 361 -5.91 -6.28 -28.61
N ARG A 362 -4.76 -6.10 -27.99
CA ARG A 362 -4.41 -4.94 -27.14
C ARG A 362 -3.60 -3.88 -27.87
N GLY A 363 -3.19 -4.15 -29.10
CA GLY A 363 -2.29 -3.27 -29.86
C GLY A 363 -0.87 -3.24 -29.31
N TYR A 364 -0.43 -4.30 -28.64
CA TYR A 364 0.95 -4.42 -28.15
C TYR A 364 1.91 -4.72 -29.30
N GLU A 365 3.09 -4.11 -29.24
CA GLU A 365 4.18 -4.41 -30.17
C GLU A 365 4.89 -5.71 -29.79
N TYR A 366 4.93 -6.01 -28.47
CA TYR A 366 5.64 -7.19 -27.97
C TYR A 366 5.05 -7.71 -26.66
N ILE A 367 5.27 -9.01 -26.39
CA ILE A 367 5.08 -9.65 -25.08
C ILE A 367 6.28 -10.55 -24.81
N ALA A 368 6.94 -10.40 -23.65
CA ALA A 368 7.97 -11.32 -23.22
C ALA A 368 7.32 -12.59 -22.61
N VAL A 369 7.61 -13.73 -23.19
CA VAL A 369 7.28 -15.04 -22.65
C VAL A 369 8.36 -15.43 -21.68
N THR A 370 8.04 -15.46 -20.39
CA THR A 370 9.02 -15.58 -19.30
C THR A 370 8.77 -16.78 -18.42
N ASP A 371 8.56 -17.93 -19.02
CA ASP A 371 8.32 -19.19 -18.33
C ASP A 371 9.43 -19.52 -17.30
N HIS A 372 9.05 -20.12 -16.17
CA HIS A 372 9.94 -20.40 -15.04
C HIS A 372 11.11 -21.33 -15.40
N SER A 373 12.34 -20.90 -15.09
CA SER A 373 13.54 -21.73 -15.26
C SER A 373 13.55 -23.00 -14.41
N SER A 374 12.82 -23.03 -13.31
CA SER A 374 12.67 -24.21 -12.45
C SER A 374 11.81 -25.31 -13.07
N ARG A 375 11.04 -25.00 -14.14
CA ARG A 375 10.12 -25.92 -14.83
C ARG A 375 10.56 -26.26 -16.26
N MET A 376 11.51 -25.52 -16.80
CA MET A 376 11.97 -25.70 -18.17
C MET A 376 13.45 -26.11 -18.23
N SER A 377 13.75 -27.16 -18.98
CA SER A 377 15.14 -27.48 -19.31
C SER A 377 15.66 -26.55 -20.42
N PRO A 378 16.99 -26.37 -20.56
CA PRO A 378 17.57 -25.63 -21.69
C PRO A 378 17.10 -26.10 -23.07
N ASP A 379 16.92 -27.42 -23.26
CA ASP A 379 16.41 -27.97 -24.51
C ASP A 379 14.93 -27.62 -24.77
N ALA A 380 14.11 -27.57 -23.70
CA ALA A 380 12.71 -27.15 -23.80
C ALA A 380 12.62 -25.65 -24.16
N LEU A 381 13.48 -24.82 -23.56
CA LEU A 381 13.58 -23.40 -23.84
C LEU A 381 13.99 -23.13 -25.30
N ALA A 382 14.97 -23.87 -25.80
CA ALA A 382 15.40 -23.77 -27.20
C ALA A 382 14.26 -24.16 -28.18
N LYS A 383 13.47 -25.20 -27.85
CA LYS A 383 12.28 -25.58 -28.65
C LYS A 383 11.20 -24.50 -28.60
N GLN A 384 10.96 -23.91 -27.43
CA GLN A 384 10.00 -22.82 -27.27
C GLN A 384 10.40 -21.62 -28.14
N ARG A 385 11.68 -21.28 -28.19
CA ARG A 385 12.18 -20.18 -29.05
C ARG A 385 11.86 -20.39 -30.53
N VAL A 386 12.07 -21.61 -31.04
CA VAL A 386 11.69 -21.97 -32.42
C VAL A 386 10.19 -21.82 -32.65
N GLU A 387 9.37 -22.20 -31.67
CA GLU A 387 7.92 -22.06 -31.77
C GLU A 387 7.50 -20.57 -31.72
N ILE A 388 8.15 -19.74 -30.86
CA ILE A 388 7.96 -18.28 -30.82
C ILE A 388 8.23 -17.68 -32.19
N GLU A 389 9.34 -18.02 -32.84
CA GLU A 389 9.64 -17.55 -34.20
C GLU A 389 8.56 -17.93 -35.21
N ARG A 390 7.95 -19.11 -35.06
CA ARG A 390 6.86 -19.57 -35.92
C ARG A 390 5.58 -18.77 -35.70
N VAL A 391 5.23 -18.50 -34.44
CA VAL A 391 4.06 -17.69 -34.05
C VAL A 391 4.23 -16.25 -34.56
N ASN A 392 5.39 -15.63 -34.34
CA ASN A 392 5.70 -14.26 -34.73
C ASN A 392 5.51 -13.96 -36.23
N ARG A 393 5.62 -14.99 -37.09
CA ARG A 393 5.37 -14.80 -38.55
C ARG A 393 3.89 -14.55 -38.88
N ARG A 394 2.97 -14.80 -37.97
CA ARG A 394 1.51 -14.76 -38.17
C ARG A 394 0.85 -13.62 -37.40
N HIS A 395 1.57 -12.98 -36.47
CA HIS A 395 1.05 -11.97 -35.58
C HIS A 395 1.80 -10.64 -35.73
N VAL A 396 1.11 -9.54 -35.39
CA VAL A 396 1.71 -8.19 -35.33
C VAL A 396 2.50 -8.05 -34.03
N CYS A 397 1.92 -8.47 -32.91
CA CYS A 397 2.60 -8.51 -31.64
C CYS A 397 3.71 -9.57 -31.65
N GLN A 398 4.95 -9.17 -31.40
CA GLN A 398 6.09 -10.07 -31.39
C GLN A 398 6.29 -10.65 -29.99
N LEU A 399 6.31 -11.97 -29.88
CA LEU A 399 6.71 -12.66 -28.66
C LEU A 399 8.23 -12.63 -28.54
N LEU A 400 8.73 -12.23 -27.37
CA LEU A 400 10.15 -12.28 -27.03
C LEU A 400 10.43 -13.58 -26.25
N ALA A 401 11.49 -14.28 -26.62
CA ALA A 401 11.93 -15.48 -25.95
C ALA A 401 12.67 -15.11 -24.65
N GLY A 402 11.96 -15.07 -23.55
CA GLY A 402 12.51 -14.75 -22.24
C GLY A 402 12.44 -15.91 -21.25
N SER A 403 12.84 -15.65 -20.02
CA SER A 403 12.63 -16.57 -18.90
C SER A 403 12.61 -15.83 -17.56
N GLU A 404 11.74 -16.23 -16.67
CA GLU A 404 11.84 -15.91 -15.24
C GLU A 404 12.78 -16.91 -14.57
N VAL A 405 13.99 -16.42 -14.31
CA VAL A 405 15.12 -17.21 -13.85
C VAL A 405 15.22 -17.17 -12.33
N GLU A 406 15.22 -18.35 -11.70
CA GLU A 406 15.36 -18.46 -10.24
C GLU A 406 16.72 -17.93 -9.77
N ILE A 407 16.71 -17.01 -8.79
CA ILE A 407 17.87 -16.68 -7.99
C ILE A 407 17.96 -17.69 -6.85
N LYS A 408 18.86 -18.66 -6.92
CA LYS A 408 19.04 -19.71 -5.93
C LYS A 408 19.50 -19.17 -4.58
N SER A 409 19.38 -19.96 -3.53
CA SER A 409 19.75 -19.56 -2.17
C SER A 409 21.21 -19.15 -1.99
N ASP A 410 22.11 -19.56 -2.90
CA ASP A 410 23.51 -19.18 -2.96
C ASP A 410 23.79 -17.98 -3.90
N GLY A 411 22.76 -17.37 -4.47
CA GLY A 411 22.85 -16.24 -5.41
C GLY A 411 23.07 -16.64 -6.87
N LYS A 412 23.29 -17.93 -7.19
CA LYS A 412 23.42 -18.38 -8.57
C LYS A 412 22.09 -18.39 -9.30
N LEU A 413 22.14 -18.17 -10.60
CA LEU A 413 20.98 -18.22 -11.47
C LEU A 413 20.59 -19.65 -11.84
N GLY A 414 19.31 -19.83 -12.23
CA GLY A 414 18.75 -21.13 -12.64
C GLY A 414 19.40 -21.71 -13.88
N TYR A 415 19.84 -20.83 -14.80
CA TYR A 415 20.53 -21.21 -16.03
C TYR A 415 22.00 -20.76 -16.05
N SER A 416 22.80 -21.34 -16.94
CA SER A 416 24.17 -20.90 -17.22
C SER A 416 24.17 -19.65 -18.13
N ASN A 417 25.25 -18.86 -18.09
CA ASN A 417 25.39 -17.69 -18.96
C ASN A 417 25.24 -18.00 -20.45
N LYS A 418 25.64 -19.20 -20.89
CA LYS A 418 25.42 -19.63 -22.27
C LYS A 418 23.94 -19.71 -22.65
N VAL A 419 23.07 -20.17 -21.73
CA VAL A 419 21.62 -20.24 -21.94
C VAL A 419 21.01 -18.85 -21.86
N LEU A 420 21.45 -18.04 -20.89
CA LEU A 420 20.94 -16.68 -20.71
C LEU A 420 21.27 -15.77 -21.92
N ALA A 421 22.44 -15.93 -22.51
CA ALA A 421 22.87 -15.17 -23.71
C ALA A 421 21.99 -15.43 -24.94
N ASP A 422 21.30 -16.57 -25.00
CA ASP A 422 20.39 -16.91 -26.09
C ASP A 422 18.97 -16.35 -25.92
N LEU A 423 18.65 -15.70 -24.78
CA LEU A 423 17.34 -15.13 -24.48
C LEU A 423 17.22 -13.66 -24.92
N ASP A 424 16.01 -13.27 -25.31
CA ASP A 424 15.68 -11.87 -25.64
C ASP A 424 15.42 -11.03 -24.38
N LEU A 425 15.03 -11.65 -23.26
CA LEU A 425 14.82 -10.98 -21.97
C LEU A 425 14.98 -11.94 -20.80
N VAL A 426 15.66 -11.52 -19.75
CA VAL A 426 15.88 -12.28 -18.52
C VAL A 426 15.33 -11.53 -17.31
N ILE A 427 14.35 -12.12 -16.65
CA ILE A 427 13.86 -11.67 -15.35
C ILE A 427 14.47 -12.58 -14.28
N ALA A 428 15.21 -12.04 -13.34
CA ALA A 428 15.74 -12.80 -12.21
C ALA A 428 14.87 -12.61 -10.97
N SER A 429 14.38 -13.71 -10.38
CA SER A 429 13.40 -13.68 -9.30
C SER A 429 13.76 -14.60 -8.13
N VAL A 430 13.37 -14.22 -6.91
CA VAL A 430 13.49 -15.04 -5.70
C VAL A 430 12.16 -15.74 -5.43
N HIS A 431 12.15 -17.09 -5.50
CA HIS A 431 10.96 -17.90 -5.20
C HIS A 431 11.14 -18.80 -3.98
N THR A 432 12.37 -18.96 -3.47
CA THR A 432 12.70 -19.86 -2.37
C THR A 432 13.60 -19.19 -1.35
N GLY A 433 13.70 -19.74 -0.14
CA GLY A 433 14.62 -19.24 0.89
C GLY A 433 14.20 -17.90 1.51
N PHE A 434 12.89 -17.60 1.56
CA PHE A 434 12.35 -16.33 2.10
C PHE A 434 12.66 -16.08 3.59
N SER A 435 13.09 -17.12 4.33
CA SER A 435 13.47 -17.03 5.76
C SER A 435 14.93 -16.70 5.99
N GLN A 436 15.73 -16.50 4.94
CA GLN A 436 17.10 -16.02 5.07
C GLN A 436 17.11 -14.61 5.67
N ASP A 437 18.21 -14.23 6.33
CA ASP A 437 18.39 -12.89 6.87
C ASP A 437 18.49 -11.82 5.76
N GLN A 438 18.29 -10.57 6.16
CA GLN A 438 18.24 -9.43 5.25
C GLN A 438 19.51 -9.28 4.40
N ASP A 439 20.69 -9.43 5.01
CA ASP A 439 21.95 -9.27 4.29
C ASP A 439 22.16 -10.39 3.27
N THR A 440 21.78 -11.62 3.62
CA THR A 440 21.87 -12.76 2.72
C THR A 440 20.93 -12.62 1.54
N LEU A 441 19.63 -12.27 1.78
CA LEU A 441 18.64 -12.04 0.70
C LEU A 441 19.04 -10.87 -0.19
N THR A 442 19.50 -9.77 0.42
CA THR A 442 19.94 -8.60 -0.36
C THR A 442 21.13 -8.99 -1.25
N ARG A 443 22.15 -9.66 -0.70
CA ARG A 443 23.34 -10.08 -1.45
C ARG A 443 23.00 -11.03 -2.61
N ARG A 444 22.04 -11.95 -2.43
CA ARG A 444 21.54 -12.83 -3.52
C ARG A 444 21.07 -12.01 -4.72
N VAL A 445 20.26 -10.98 -4.48
CA VAL A 445 19.70 -10.13 -5.53
C VAL A 445 20.79 -9.28 -6.17
N LEU A 446 21.69 -8.67 -5.36
CA LEU A 446 22.82 -7.90 -5.88
C LEU A 446 23.73 -8.75 -6.77
N THR A 447 24.06 -9.99 -6.34
CA THR A 447 24.88 -10.92 -7.16
C THR A 447 24.18 -11.29 -8.47
N ALA A 448 22.86 -11.41 -8.50
CA ALA A 448 22.14 -11.65 -9.74
C ALA A 448 22.23 -10.46 -10.70
N MET A 449 22.19 -9.22 -10.19
CA MET A 449 22.34 -7.99 -10.99
C MET A 449 23.76 -7.79 -11.56
N GLU A 450 24.78 -8.43 -10.97
CA GLU A 450 26.15 -8.41 -11.50
C GLU A 450 26.32 -9.26 -12.77
N ASN A 451 25.28 -9.99 -13.17
CA ASN A 451 25.30 -10.80 -14.38
C ASN A 451 24.76 -9.98 -15.57
N ASP A 452 25.61 -9.74 -16.57
CA ASP A 452 25.32 -8.93 -17.76
C ASP A 452 24.08 -9.40 -18.57
N HIS A 453 23.58 -10.61 -18.31
CA HIS A 453 22.39 -11.15 -18.98
C HIS A 453 21.11 -10.95 -18.15
N VAL A 454 21.17 -10.34 -16.97
CA VAL A 454 19.99 -10.07 -16.16
C VAL A 454 19.47 -8.68 -16.45
N ASP A 455 18.32 -8.60 -17.11
CA ASP A 455 17.71 -7.35 -17.54
C ASP A 455 16.82 -6.74 -16.44
N ILE A 456 16.06 -7.59 -15.73
CA ILE A 456 15.04 -7.17 -14.76
C ILE A 456 15.12 -8.01 -13.48
N ILE A 457 14.95 -7.38 -12.31
CA ILE A 457 14.64 -8.10 -11.06
C ILE A 457 13.13 -8.16 -10.91
N GLY A 458 12.57 -9.39 -10.99
CA GLY A 458 11.14 -9.65 -10.89
C GLY A 458 10.61 -9.55 -9.45
N HIS A 459 9.41 -9.00 -9.28
CA HIS A 459 8.71 -8.81 -7.99
C HIS A 459 9.64 -8.73 -6.77
N PRO A 460 10.43 -7.64 -6.66
CA PRO A 460 11.64 -7.56 -5.83
C PRO A 460 11.45 -7.79 -4.33
N THR A 461 10.23 -7.70 -3.80
CA THR A 461 9.95 -7.98 -2.38
C THR A 461 9.32 -9.35 -2.16
N GLY A 462 8.87 -10.02 -3.22
CA GLY A 462 8.18 -11.30 -3.17
C GLY A 462 6.90 -11.29 -2.34
N ARG A 463 6.33 -10.12 -2.04
CA ARG A 463 5.11 -10.01 -1.25
C ARG A 463 3.89 -10.61 -1.96
N LEU A 464 2.96 -11.13 -1.18
CA LEU A 464 1.61 -11.48 -1.62
C LEU A 464 0.61 -10.79 -0.69
N LEU A 465 -0.13 -9.84 -1.23
CA LEU A 465 -1.10 -9.04 -0.47
C LEU A 465 -2.10 -9.95 0.27
N SER A 466 -2.34 -9.68 1.54
CA SER A 466 -3.19 -10.47 2.44
C SER A 466 -2.74 -11.92 2.68
N ARG A 467 -1.56 -12.35 2.20
CA ARG A 467 -1.07 -13.74 2.34
C ARG A 467 0.35 -13.84 2.88
N ARG A 468 1.27 -13.04 2.35
CA ARG A 468 2.70 -13.08 2.73
C ARG A 468 3.28 -11.68 2.71
N PRO A 469 3.88 -11.21 3.83
CA PRO A 469 4.59 -9.94 3.84
C PRO A 469 5.82 -9.99 2.90
N PRO A 470 6.40 -8.83 2.56
CA PRO A 470 7.72 -8.77 1.93
C PRO A 470 8.73 -9.62 2.71
N TYR A 471 9.62 -10.33 2.01
CA TYR A 471 10.77 -10.93 2.68
C TYR A 471 11.77 -9.85 3.11
N ALA A 472 12.67 -10.21 4.03
CA ALA A 472 13.66 -9.26 4.56
C ALA A 472 14.69 -8.92 3.48
N ILE A 473 14.51 -7.77 2.79
CA ILE A 473 15.44 -7.25 1.78
C ILE A 473 15.70 -5.76 2.00
N ASP A 474 16.92 -5.31 1.77
CA ASP A 474 17.29 -3.90 1.79
C ASP A 474 17.08 -3.30 0.39
N LEU A 475 15.88 -2.80 0.16
CA LEU A 475 15.51 -2.18 -1.13
C LEU A 475 16.30 -0.90 -1.44
N VAL A 476 16.85 -0.22 -0.43
CA VAL A 476 17.68 0.97 -0.67
C VAL A 476 18.98 0.56 -1.34
N ARG A 477 19.61 -0.52 -0.86
CA ARG A 477 20.80 -1.10 -1.49
C ARG A 477 20.51 -1.69 -2.87
N VAL A 478 19.38 -2.39 -3.02
CA VAL A 478 18.93 -2.94 -4.32
C VAL A 478 18.75 -1.83 -5.35
N VAL A 479 18.05 -0.75 -5.00
CA VAL A 479 17.85 0.41 -5.91
C VAL A 479 19.18 1.09 -6.25
N ALA A 480 20.08 1.23 -5.28
CA ALA A 480 21.41 1.83 -5.53
C ALA A 480 22.21 0.98 -6.52
N HIS A 481 22.23 -0.34 -6.33
CA HIS A 481 22.96 -1.27 -7.19
C HIS A 481 22.32 -1.39 -8.58
N ALA A 482 20.98 -1.36 -8.67
CA ALA A 482 20.27 -1.32 -9.95
C ALA A 482 20.66 -0.08 -10.79
N ALA A 483 20.89 1.06 -10.13
CA ALA A 483 21.37 2.26 -10.82
C ALA A 483 22.83 2.12 -11.33
N GLU A 484 23.65 1.32 -10.66
CA GLU A 484 25.06 1.06 -11.04
C GLU A 484 25.17 0.04 -12.18
N THR A 485 24.33 -1.01 -12.15
CA THR A 485 24.37 -2.12 -13.13
C THR A 485 23.48 -1.86 -14.35
N GLY A 486 22.58 -0.88 -14.30
CA GLY A 486 21.59 -0.65 -15.36
C GLY A 486 20.42 -1.63 -15.35
N THR A 487 20.36 -2.56 -14.38
CA THR A 487 19.27 -3.53 -14.25
C THR A 487 17.95 -2.83 -13.90
N ALA A 488 16.88 -3.15 -14.63
CA ALA A 488 15.56 -2.61 -14.31
C ALA A 488 14.93 -3.32 -13.09
N LEU A 489 14.03 -2.63 -12.40
CA LEU A 489 13.22 -3.22 -11.33
C LEU A 489 11.78 -3.38 -11.80
N GLU A 490 11.18 -4.54 -11.51
CA GLU A 490 9.81 -4.81 -11.91
C GLU A 490 8.78 -4.00 -11.11
N ILE A 491 7.76 -3.51 -11.82
CA ILE A 491 6.45 -3.15 -11.28
C ILE A 491 5.49 -4.28 -11.63
N ASN A 492 5.41 -5.29 -10.77
CA ASN A 492 4.52 -6.42 -10.96
C ASN A 492 3.07 -5.99 -10.76
N ALA A 493 2.30 -6.05 -11.82
CA ALA A 493 0.92 -5.58 -11.90
C ALA A 493 -0.12 -6.60 -11.39
N SER A 494 0.30 -7.80 -11.01
CA SER A 494 -0.62 -8.78 -10.42
C SER A 494 -1.32 -8.21 -9.19
N PRO A 495 -2.67 -8.20 -9.12
CA PRO A 495 -3.41 -7.61 -8.00
C PRO A 495 -3.16 -8.34 -6.68
N HIS A 496 -2.53 -9.50 -6.72
CA HIS A 496 -2.09 -10.23 -5.54
C HIS A 496 -0.72 -9.79 -5.04
N ARG A 497 0.08 -9.11 -5.87
CA ARG A 497 1.43 -8.63 -5.53
C ARG A 497 1.49 -7.10 -5.43
N LEU A 498 1.26 -6.41 -6.54
CA LEU A 498 1.47 -4.97 -6.71
C LEU A 498 2.85 -4.56 -6.17
N ASP A 499 3.89 -5.20 -6.66
CA ASP A 499 5.29 -5.16 -6.21
C ASP A 499 6.18 -4.57 -7.33
N LEU A 500 6.86 -3.52 -7.14
CA LEU A 500 7.23 -2.73 -5.96
C LEU A 500 6.11 -1.84 -5.40
N GLU A 501 6.27 -1.44 -4.12
CA GLU A 501 5.47 -0.34 -3.56
C GLU A 501 5.86 1.01 -4.17
N ASP A 502 4.87 1.89 -4.28
CA ASP A 502 5.00 3.21 -4.88
C ASP A 502 6.12 4.08 -4.28
N ILE A 503 6.45 3.91 -3.00
CA ILE A 503 7.55 4.63 -2.37
C ILE A 503 8.92 4.18 -2.91
N TYR A 504 9.10 2.89 -3.20
CA TYR A 504 10.34 2.36 -3.76
C TYR A 504 10.43 2.62 -5.26
N ILE A 505 9.29 2.63 -5.98
CA ILE A 505 9.22 3.10 -7.38
C ILE A 505 9.71 4.54 -7.47
N TRP A 506 9.19 5.43 -6.60
CA TRP A 506 9.61 6.82 -6.53
C TRP A 506 11.10 6.97 -6.19
N HIS A 507 11.62 6.13 -5.28
CA HIS A 507 13.04 6.12 -4.94
C HIS A 507 13.90 5.63 -6.11
N ALA A 508 13.50 4.57 -6.81
CA ALA A 508 14.16 4.03 -8.00
C ALA A 508 14.24 5.08 -9.11
N LYS A 509 13.11 5.72 -9.44
CA LYS A 509 13.06 6.83 -10.38
C LYS A 509 14.05 7.94 -10.03
N LYS A 510 14.09 8.39 -8.77
CA LYS A 510 15.03 9.44 -8.32
C LYS A 510 16.50 9.07 -8.49
N LYS A 511 16.82 7.78 -8.52
CA LYS A 511 18.15 7.25 -8.77
C LYS A 511 18.43 6.97 -10.25
N GLY A 512 17.46 7.22 -11.13
CA GLY A 512 17.60 6.98 -12.57
C GLY A 512 17.43 5.51 -12.98
N VAL A 513 16.98 4.65 -12.06
CA VAL A 513 16.71 3.23 -12.34
C VAL A 513 15.50 3.13 -13.28
N LYS A 514 15.63 2.36 -14.34
CA LYS A 514 14.51 2.03 -15.23
C LYS A 514 13.58 1.03 -14.57
N LEU A 515 12.31 1.11 -14.92
CA LEU A 515 11.27 0.26 -14.37
C LEU A 515 10.59 -0.52 -15.50
N ALA A 516 10.25 -1.77 -15.22
CA ALA A 516 9.61 -2.69 -16.15
C ALA A 516 8.23 -3.08 -15.60
N ALA A 517 7.16 -2.81 -16.34
CA ALA A 517 5.83 -3.28 -15.95
C ALA A 517 5.59 -4.71 -16.47
N GLY A 518 5.21 -5.63 -15.58
CA GLY A 518 4.88 -7.00 -15.92
C GLY A 518 3.55 -7.40 -15.29
N THR A 519 2.66 -8.06 -16.05
CA THR A 519 1.39 -8.55 -15.48
C THR A 519 1.55 -9.82 -14.68
N ASP A 520 2.63 -10.57 -14.89
CA ASP A 520 2.84 -11.91 -14.33
C ASP A 520 1.64 -12.82 -14.70
N ALA A 521 1.19 -12.66 -15.97
CA ALA A 521 -0.05 -13.25 -16.47
C ALA A 521 0.08 -14.75 -16.67
N HIS A 522 -0.77 -15.51 -15.98
CA HIS A 522 -0.93 -16.96 -16.14
C HIS A 522 -2.21 -17.31 -16.90
N ARG A 523 -3.02 -16.30 -17.25
CA ARG A 523 -4.26 -16.41 -18.03
C ARG A 523 -4.46 -15.18 -18.89
N ILE A 524 -5.09 -15.32 -20.05
CA ILE A 524 -5.33 -14.24 -21.01
C ILE A 524 -6.00 -13.01 -20.37
N GLY A 525 -6.98 -13.24 -19.50
CA GLY A 525 -7.67 -12.13 -18.82
C GLY A 525 -6.75 -11.28 -17.92
N GLU A 526 -5.63 -11.83 -17.45
CA GLU A 526 -4.71 -11.18 -16.52
C GLU A 526 -3.83 -10.12 -17.19
N PHE A 527 -3.68 -10.13 -18.52
CA PHE A 527 -3.05 -9.02 -19.25
C PHE A 527 -3.74 -7.67 -19.01
N SER A 528 -5.04 -7.67 -18.65
CA SER A 528 -5.76 -6.46 -18.24
C SER A 528 -5.24 -5.85 -16.93
N ASN A 529 -4.43 -6.57 -16.17
CA ASN A 529 -3.82 -6.10 -14.93
C ASN A 529 -2.74 -5.02 -15.19
N MET A 530 -2.26 -4.86 -16.42
CA MET A 530 -1.30 -3.79 -16.76
C MET A 530 -1.76 -2.41 -16.24
N ARG A 531 -3.07 -2.15 -16.21
CA ARG A 531 -3.65 -0.94 -15.59
C ARG A 531 -3.22 -0.72 -14.13
N TYR A 532 -2.96 -1.78 -13.39
CA TYR A 532 -2.48 -1.68 -12.00
C TYR A 532 -0.97 -1.38 -11.95
N GLY A 533 -0.20 -1.90 -12.91
CA GLY A 533 1.21 -1.56 -13.06
C GLY A 533 1.39 -0.07 -13.37
N VAL A 534 0.63 0.43 -14.34
CA VAL A 534 0.62 1.86 -14.69
C VAL A 534 0.17 2.72 -13.50
N MET A 535 -0.89 2.31 -12.80
CA MET A 535 -1.34 3.00 -11.57
C MET A 535 -0.23 3.11 -10.52
N LEU A 536 0.54 2.04 -10.28
CA LEU A 536 1.67 2.07 -9.35
C LEU A 536 2.79 2.97 -9.86
N ALA A 537 3.11 2.90 -11.17
CA ALA A 537 4.09 3.77 -11.80
C ALA A 537 3.71 5.25 -11.62
N ARG A 538 2.45 5.63 -11.85
CA ARG A 538 1.92 6.98 -11.62
C ARG A 538 2.05 7.41 -10.16
N ARG A 539 1.74 6.51 -9.20
CA ARG A 539 1.96 6.75 -7.77
C ARG A 539 3.44 6.93 -7.41
N GLY A 540 4.31 6.26 -8.14
CA GLY A 540 5.77 6.43 -8.05
C GLY A 540 6.30 7.63 -8.84
N TRP A 541 5.40 8.49 -9.38
CA TRP A 541 5.74 9.70 -10.14
C TRP A 541 6.39 9.44 -11.49
N CYS A 542 6.27 8.23 -12.04
CA CYS A 542 6.89 7.86 -13.30
C CYS A 542 6.27 8.59 -14.49
N THR A 543 7.13 9.01 -15.38
CA THR A 543 6.81 9.46 -16.73
C THR A 543 7.05 8.31 -17.72
N ALA A 544 6.66 8.45 -18.98
CA ALA A 544 6.95 7.46 -20.02
C ALA A 544 8.43 7.08 -20.07
N SER A 545 9.33 8.05 -19.94
CA SER A 545 10.77 7.82 -20.01
C SER A 545 11.35 6.96 -18.87
N ASP A 546 10.62 6.78 -17.78
CA ASP A 546 11.05 5.95 -16.65
C ASP A 546 10.70 4.46 -16.86
N ILE A 547 9.75 4.15 -17.75
CA ILE A 547 9.16 2.82 -17.94
C ILE A 547 9.62 2.25 -19.28
N ILE A 548 10.36 1.14 -19.27
CA ILE A 548 10.90 0.53 -20.50
C ILE A 548 9.81 -0.02 -21.43
N ASN A 549 8.62 -0.34 -20.92
CA ASN A 549 7.47 -0.78 -21.71
C ASN A 549 6.92 0.29 -22.67
N THR A 550 7.32 1.54 -22.54
CA THR A 550 6.93 2.64 -23.47
C THR A 550 7.85 2.70 -24.70
N LEU A 551 8.96 1.99 -24.66
CA LEU A 551 9.88 1.87 -25.80
C LEU A 551 9.23 1.05 -26.91
N SER A 552 9.55 1.37 -28.17
CA SER A 552 9.25 0.48 -29.29
C SER A 552 10.01 -0.84 -29.13
N LEU A 553 9.62 -1.87 -29.90
CA LEU A 553 10.36 -3.13 -29.88
C LEU A 553 11.87 -2.93 -30.18
N SER A 554 12.20 -2.12 -31.18
CA SER A 554 13.61 -1.79 -31.51
C SER A 554 14.29 -1.06 -30.34
N GLY A 555 13.61 -0.07 -29.74
CA GLY A 555 14.16 0.66 -28.61
C GLY A 555 14.35 -0.21 -27.36
N LEU A 556 13.49 -1.21 -27.11
CA LEU A 556 13.66 -2.17 -26.03
C LEU A 556 14.89 -3.06 -26.24
N LEU A 557 15.08 -3.55 -27.46
CA LEU A 557 16.24 -4.38 -27.81
C LEU A 557 17.56 -3.59 -27.77
N GLU A 558 17.53 -2.31 -28.13
CA GLU A 558 18.67 -1.39 -27.98
C GLU A 558 18.97 -1.09 -26.50
N TRP A 559 17.95 -0.90 -25.69
CA TRP A 559 18.13 -0.67 -24.26
C TRP A 559 18.80 -1.86 -23.54
N ARG A 560 18.50 -3.07 -24.00
CA ARG A 560 19.08 -4.30 -23.48
C ARG A 560 20.54 -4.51 -23.90
N SER A 561 20.95 -4.07 -25.10
CA SER A 561 22.29 -4.31 -25.69
C SER A 561 23.38 -3.48 -25.01
#